data_53b1ff3ae3b5b0a8f011c06bc99489cb
#
_entry.id   53b1ff3ae3b5b0a8f011c06bc99489cb
#
_cell.length_a   1.000
_cell.length_b   1.000
_cell.length_c   1.000
_cell.angle_alpha   90.00
_cell.angle_beta   90.00
_cell.angle_gamma   90.00
#
_symmetry.space_group_name_H-M   'P 1'
#
loop_
_entity.id
_entity.type
_entity.pdbx_description
1 polymer ?
#
loop_
_entity_poly.entity_id
_entity_poly.type
_entity_poly.pdbx_seq_one_letter_code
_entity_poly.pdbx_strand_id
1 'polypeptide(L)'
;MNLIYQSLDKFASKGKISEEAVVKIKESGITTYTSIAEAVKDAQFIVEAVPERMDIKNSTLTQISAACSPDAVISTNSSTMSITELSKAVEKPERFVGVHYFFPAVLMKLVEVIRGDATSDETTAFAKAYAEHAGKTVVVAQKDRPGFIANRIVAPVVVYNGRMVDRDGFTPADIDLSMMKNGQKMGPMELADFTGVDVTSFCQDYYHEHLSPEYEPSNAAKKLLAEHKLGKNAYYTWSEKGRPVIDESLYTGKYNPDIPNFIQANEACKLLEEGVCSLEECDTAMELGYNMEGPIHYIQRFEPQQIADALNAVADHFGKEIFRPVATITTGAYKRG
;
A
#
# COMPACT_ATOMS: atom_id res chain seq x y z
N MET A 1 -1.68 -19.19 -16.91
CA MET A 1 -1.45 -18.87 -18.34
C MET A 1 -2.62 -18.11 -18.97
N ASN A 2 -3.86 -18.62 -18.95
CA ASN A 2 -5.00 -17.95 -19.63
C ASN A 2 -5.20 -16.48 -19.26
N LEU A 3 -5.11 -16.10 -17.98
CA LEU A 3 -5.26 -14.70 -17.54
C LEU A 3 -4.14 -13.80 -18.08
N ILE A 4 -2.91 -14.31 -18.14
CA ILE A 4 -1.77 -13.56 -18.70
C ILE A 4 -2.00 -13.33 -20.19
N TYR A 5 -2.40 -14.37 -20.92
CA TYR A 5 -2.67 -14.25 -22.37
C TYR A 5 -3.82 -13.30 -22.67
N GLN A 6 -4.93 -13.36 -21.90
CA GLN A 6 -6.02 -12.39 -22.01
C GLN A 6 -5.56 -10.95 -21.75
N SER A 7 -4.68 -10.75 -20.78
CA SER A 7 -4.10 -9.42 -20.52
C SER A 7 -3.25 -8.93 -21.68
N LEU A 8 -2.41 -9.78 -22.27
CA LEU A 8 -1.59 -9.45 -23.44
C LEU A 8 -2.47 -9.09 -24.65
N ASP A 9 -3.52 -9.88 -24.93
CA ASP A 9 -4.46 -9.60 -26.01
C ASP A 9 -5.20 -8.27 -25.81
N LYS A 10 -5.58 -7.96 -24.56
CA LYS A 10 -6.19 -6.68 -24.19
C LYS A 10 -5.23 -5.51 -24.36
N PHE A 11 -3.94 -5.68 -24.07
CA PHE A 11 -2.94 -4.64 -24.32
C PHE A 11 -2.71 -4.42 -25.82
N ALA A 12 -2.67 -5.49 -26.63
CA ALA A 12 -2.56 -5.40 -28.09
C ALA A 12 -3.76 -4.67 -28.68
N SER A 13 -5.00 -5.04 -28.30
CA SER A 13 -6.22 -4.40 -28.77
C SER A 13 -6.31 -2.90 -28.45
N LYS A 14 -5.56 -2.44 -27.44
CA LYS A 14 -5.43 -1.03 -27.05
C LYS A 14 -4.19 -0.34 -27.62
N GLY A 15 -3.44 -1.00 -28.52
CA GLY A 15 -2.21 -0.48 -29.12
C GLY A 15 -1.07 -0.23 -28.13
N LYS A 16 -1.09 -0.90 -26.96
CA LYS A 16 -0.04 -0.76 -25.93
C LYS A 16 1.15 -1.68 -26.18
N ILE A 17 0.97 -2.74 -26.92
CA ILE A 17 1.99 -3.70 -27.36
C ILE A 17 1.63 -4.15 -28.76
N SER A 18 2.63 -4.48 -29.59
CA SER A 18 2.37 -4.99 -30.94
C SER A 18 1.87 -6.45 -30.92
N GLU A 19 1.07 -6.84 -31.91
CA GLU A 19 0.61 -8.22 -32.05
C GLU A 19 1.78 -9.20 -32.19
N GLU A 20 2.84 -8.82 -32.93
CA GLU A 20 4.06 -9.60 -33.08
C GLU A 20 4.75 -9.87 -31.73
N ALA A 21 4.83 -8.84 -30.88
CA ALA A 21 5.40 -8.99 -29.54
C ALA A 21 4.54 -9.92 -28.67
N VAL A 22 3.21 -9.85 -28.77
CA VAL A 22 2.29 -10.77 -28.08
C VAL A 22 2.53 -12.22 -28.51
N VAL A 23 2.63 -12.46 -29.84
CA VAL A 23 2.92 -13.81 -30.37
C VAL A 23 4.24 -14.32 -29.80
N LYS A 24 5.31 -13.53 -29.88
CA LYS A 24 6.63 -13.90 -29.35
C LYS A 24 6.61 -14.22 -27.84
N ILE A 25 5.90 -13.40 -27.06
CA ILE A 25 5.77 -13.64 -25.62
C ILE A 25 5.01 -14.95 -25.33
N LYS A 26 3.93 -15.22 -26.07
CA LYS A 26 3.13 -16.44 -25.88
C LYS A 26 3.89 -17.69 -26.28
N GLU A 27 4.73 -17.63 -27.31
CA GLU A 27 5.47 -18.79 -27.82
C GLU A 27 6.73 -19.12 -27.00
N SER A 28 7.46 -18.11 -26.51
CA SER A 28 8.78 -18.32 -25.90
C SER A 28 9.11 -17.40 -24.74
N GLY A 29 8.27 -16.43 -24.42
CA GLY A 29 8.54 -15.43 -23.38
C GLY A 29 8.19 -15.88 -21.97
N ILE A 30 7.37 -16.94 -21.81
CA ILE A 30 6.87 -17.41 -20.51
C ILE A 30 6.96 -18.92 -20.43
N THR A 31 7.71 -19.42 -19.47
CA THR A 31 7.78 -20.84 -19.13
C THR A 31 7.11 -21.10 -17.78
N THR A 32 6.32 -22.16 -17.68
CA THR A 32 5.67 -22.57 -16.42
C THR A 32 6.27 -23.84 -15.88
N TYR A 33 6.39 -23.89 -14.57
CA TYR A 33 6.91 -25.04 -13.83
C TYR A 33 5.92 -25.47 -12.75
N THR A 34 5.94 -26.74 -12.37
CA THR A 34 5.22 -27.31 -11.24
C THR A 34 6.14 -27.54 -10.03
N SER A 35 7.46 -27.39 -10.23
CA SER A 35 8.49 -27.50 -9.21
C SER A 35 9.16 -26.15 -8.98
N ILE A 36 9.23 -25.70 -7.74
CA ILE A 36 9.97 -24.50 -7.36
C ILE A 36 11.44 -24.63 -7.76
N ALA A 37 12.08 -25.79 -7.45
CA ALA A 37 13.48 -26.01 -7.74
C ALA A 37 13.80 -25.86 -9.24
N GLU A 38 12.97 -26.40 -10.11
CA GLU A 38 13.16 -26.26 -11.56
C GLU A 38 12.96 -24.82 -12.04
N ALA A 39 12.02 -24.10 -11.42
CA ALA A 39 11.71 -22.72 -11.81
C ALA A 39 12.83 -21.74 -11.44
N VAL A 40 13.52 -21.96 -10.31
CA VAL A 40 14.44 -20.96 -9.74
C VAL A 40 15.92 -21.25 -9.95
N LYS A 41 16.32 -22.46 -10.39
CA LYS A 41 17.73 -22.90 -10.45
C LYS A 41 18.65 -21.97 -11.25
N ASP A 42 18.16 -21.36 -12.32
CA ASP A 42 18.91 -20.49 -13.22
C ASP A 42 18.42 -19.02 -13.14
N ALA A 43 17.51 -18.70 -12.19
CA ALA A 43 16.96 -17.38 -12.06
C ALA A 43 17.95 -16.43 -11.38
N GLN A 44 18.06 -15.20 -11.90
CA GLN A 44 18.86 -14.12 -11.31
C GLN A 44 18.04 -13.26 -10.33
N PHE A 45 16.74 -13.15 -10.58
CA PHE A 45 15.79 -12.43 -9.73
C PHE A 45 14.51 -13.24 -9.55
N ILE A 46 14.10 -13.43 -8.32
CA ILE A 46 12.95 -14.25 -7.96
C ILE A 46 11.98 -13.40 -7.17
N VAL A 47 10.72 -13.38 -7.58
CA VAL A 47 9.65 -12.66 -6.86
C VAL A 47 8.68 -13.68 -6.27
N GLU A 48 8.64 -13.79 -4.94
CA GLU A 48 7.65 -14.57 -4.22
C GLU A 48 6.35 -13.76 -4.13
N ALA A 49 5.22 -14.35 -4.50
CA ALA A 49 3.88 -13.73 -4.47
C ALA A 49 2.79 -14.74 -4.06
N VAL A 50 3.12 -15.63 -3.11
CA VAL A 50 2.15 -16.57 -2.53
C VAL A 50 1.20 -15.84 -1.55
N PRO A 51 0.11 -16.49 -1.08
CA PRO A 51 -0.82 -15.84 -0.14
C PRO A 51 -0.13 -15.21 1.08
N GLU A 52 -0.69 -14.10 1.58
CA GLU A 52 -0.16 -13.27 2.66
C GLU A 52 -0.30 -13.99 4.02
N ARG A 53 0.44 -15.08 4.17
CA ARG A 53 0.50 -15.93 5.37
C ARG A 53 1.96 -16.30 5.65
N MET A 54 2.42 -16.04 6.86
CA MET A 54 3.81 -16.21 7.28
C MET A 54 4.31 -17.67 7.09
N ASP A 55 3.48 -18.65 7.46
CA ASP A 55 3.82 -20.07 7.31
C ASP A 55 4.01 -20.49 5.85
N ILE A 56 3.15 -20.00 4.94
CA ILE A 56 3.24 -20.29 3.51
C ILE A 56 4.46 -19.59 2.90
N LYS A 57 4.66 -18.31 3.21
CA LYS A 57 5.80 -17.54 2.71
C LYS A 57 7.13 -18.14 3.18
N ASN A 58 7.27 -18.43 4.47
CA ASN A 58 8.49 -19.04 5.01
C ASN A 58 8.79 -20.38 4.37
N SER A 59 7.79 -21.27 4.22
CA SER A 59 7.98 -22.56 3.54
C SER A 59 8.40 -22.37 2.09
N THR A 60 7.81 -21.42 1.37
CA THR A 60 8.14 -21.14 -0.04
C THR A 60 9.55 -20.54 -0.18
N LEU A 61 9.88 -19.54 0.66
CA LEU A 61 11.19 -18.89 0.66
C LEU A 61 12.33 -19.86 0.99
N THR A 62 12.11 -20.78 1.95
CA THR A 62 13.09 -21.83 2.26
C THR A 62 13.35 -22.75 1.06
N GLN A 63 12.28 -23.15 0.35
CA GLN A 63 12.44 -23.99 -0.86
C GLN A 63 13.14 -23.24 -2.00
N ILE A 64 12.82 -21.95 -2.19
CA ILE A 64 13.48 -21.08 -3.17
C ILE A 64 14.96 -20.97 -2.84
N SER A 65 15.30 -20.63 -1.61
CA SER A 65 16.67 -20.40 -1.15
C SER A 65 17.55 -21.65 -1.31
N ALA A 66 16.99 -22.83 -1.02
CA ALA A 66 17.71 -24.10 -1.17
C ALA A 66 17.98 -24.53 -2.62
N ALA A 67 17.27 -23.96 -3.59
CA ALA A 67 17.29 -24.42 -4.98
C ALA A 67 17.84 -23.38 -5.97
N CYS A 68 17.85 -22.10 -5.63
CA CYS A 68 18.32 -21.04 -6.53
C CYS A 68 19.84 -20.91 -6.54
N SER A 69 20.35 -20.15 -7.51
CA SER A 69 21.78 -19.77 -7.53
C SER A 69 22.13 -18.99 -6.26
N PRO A 70 23.33 -19.22 -5.66
CA PRO A 70 23.82 -18.41 -4.54
C PRO A 70 23.90 -16.90 -4.82
N ASP A 71 23.92 -16.51 -6.08
CA ASP A 71 23.99 -15.10 -6.51
C ASP A 71 22.62 -14.52 -6.89
N ALA A 72 21.57 -15.34 -6.86
CA ALA A 72 20.22 -14.86 -7.12
C ALA A 72 19.74 -13.86 -6.04
N VAL A 73 19.04 -12.82 -6.46
CA VAL A 73 18.29 -11.95 -5.56
C VAL A 73 16.90 -12.53 -5.37
N ILE A 74 16.52 -12.77 -4.13
CA ILE A 74 15.18 -13.23 -3.75
C ILE A 74 14.38 -12.04 -3.23
N SER A 75 13.17 -11.88 -3.72
CA SER A 75 12.26 -10.85 -3.24
C SER A 75 10.89 -11.40 -2.88
N THR A 76 10.18 -10.68 -2.02
CA THR A 76 8.77 -10.94 -1.70
C THR A 76 7.91 -9.76 -2.12
N ASN A 77 6.71 -10.06 -2.64
CA ASN A 77 5.67 -9.06 -2.94
C ASN A 77 4.72 -8.83 -1.74
N SER A 78 5.15 -9.14 -0.52
CA SER A 78 4.36 -8.85 0.67
C SER A 78 3.98 -7.38 0.72
N SER A 79 2.75 -7.10 1.15
CA SER A 79 2.22 -5.74 1.29
C SER A 79 2.31 -5.21 2.72
N THR A 80 2.50 -6.10 3.71
CA THR A 80 2.32 -5.74 5.12
C THR A 80 3.36 -6.39 6.02
N MET A 81 3.76 -7.64 5.72
CA MET A 81 4.62 -8.44 6.60
C MET A 81 6.07 -7.93 6.58
N SER A 82 6.73 -8.03 7.73
CA SER A 82 8.13 -7.64 7.89
C SER A 82 9.06 -8.40 6.94
N ILE A 83 9.81 -7.66 6.16
CA ILE A 83 10.85 -8.18 5.26
C ILE A 83 11.98 -8.80 6.08
N THR A 84 12.30 -8.20 7.22
CA THR A 84 13.31 -8.71 8.17
C THR A 84 12.92 -10.08 8.71
N GLU A 85 11.65 -10.27 9.11
CA GLU A 85 11.18 -11.57 9.58
C GLU A 85 11.19 -12.63 8.46
N LEU A 86 10.72 -12.27 7.28
CA LEU A 86 10.71 -13.16 6.11
C LEU A 86 12.14 -13.53 5.67
N SER A 87 13.12 -12.63 5.83
CA SER A 87 14.51 -12.88 5.49
C SER A 87 15.15 -14.04 6.28
N LYS A 88 14.60 -14.38 7.45
CA LYS A 88 15.07 -15.51 8.27
C LYS A 88 14.84 -16.87 7.63
N ALA A 89 13.97 -16.94 6.62
CA ALA A 89 13.69 -18.16 5.85
C ALA A 89 14.65 -18.38 4.68
N VAL A 90 15.60 -17.46 4.44
CA VAL A 90 16.58 -17.58 3.35
C VAL A 90 18.00 -17.70 3.89
N GLU A 91 18.85 -18.46 3.17
CA GLU A 91 20.23 -18.72 3.59
C GLU A 91 21.12 -17.47 3.51
N LYS A 92 20.84 -16.57 2.55
CA LYS A 92 21.59 -15.34 2.31
C LYS A 92 20.67 -14.13 2.47
N PRO A 93 20.36 -13.70 3.70
CA PRO A 93 19.41 -12.61 3.96
C PRO A 93 19.89 -11.27 3.39
N GLU A 94 21.19 -11.08 3.13
CA GLU A 94 21.74 -9.91 2.46
C GLU A 94 21.30 -9.80 0.99
N ARG A 95 20.84 -10.91 0.38
CA ARG A 95 20.29 -10.97 -0.99
C ARG A 95 18.76 -11.07 -1.02
N PHE A 96 18.11 -10.80 0.12
CA PHE A 96 16.66 -10.76 0.24
C PHE A 96 16.15 -9.32 0.38
N VAL A 97 15.03 -9.00 -0.30
CA VAL A 97 14.46 -7.66 -0.35
C VAL A 97 12.96 -7.71 -0.56
N GLY A 98 12.23 -6.73 -0.03
CA GLY A 98 10.83 -6.51 -0.39
C GLY A 98 10.73 -5.79 -1.74
N VAL A 99 9.84 -6.25 -2.62
CA VAL A 99 9.51 -5.56 -3.88
C VAL A 99 8.00 -5.55 -4.03
N HIS A 100 7.38 -4.52 -3.50
CA HIS A 100 5.92 -4.41 -3.39
C HIS A 100 5.33 -3.71 -4.61
N TYR A 101 4.53 -4.46 -5.38
CA TYR A 101 3.79 -3.98 -6.54
C TYR A 101 2.36 -3.61 -6.14
N PHE A 102 1.90 -2.46 -6.62
CA PHE A 102 0.51 -2.02 -6.39
C PHE A 102 -0.45 -2.66 -7.40
N PHE A 103 -1.63 -3.01 -6.94
CA PHE A 103 -2.65 -3.67 -7.77
C PHE A 103 -3.45 -2.66 -8.62
N PRO A 104 -3.65 -2.92 -9.92
CA PRO A 104 -3.12 -4.02 -10.74
C PRO A 104 -1.66 -3.75 -11.18
N ALA A 105 -0.76 -4.69 -10.92
CA ALA A 105 0.68 -4.51 -11.12
C ALA A 105 1.07 -4.08 -12.55
N VAL A 106 0.32 -4.50 -13.56
CA VAL A 106 0.54 -4.15 -14.97
C VAL A 106 0.17 -2.71 -15.32
N LEU A 107 -0.64 -2.03 -14.49
CA LEU A 107 -1.11 -0.66 -14.73
C LEU A 107 -0.46 0.36 -13.80
N MET A 108 -0.29 -0.01 -12.53
CA MET A 108 0.27 0.87 -11.51
C MET A 108 1.75 1.08 -11.76
N LYS A 109 2.18 2.34 -11.67
CA LYS A 109 3.59 2.71 -11.94
C LYS A 109 4.49 2.54 -10.74
N LEU A 110 3.94 2.62 -9.52
CA LEU A 110 4.72 2.54 -8.29
C LEU A 110 5.21 1.12 -8.01
N VAL A 111 6.45 1.04 -7.55
CA VAL A 111 7.01 -0.10 -6.83
C VAL A 111 7.73 0.43 -5.61
N GLU A 112 7.47 -0.15 -4.45
CA GLU A 112 8.27 0.06 -3.25
C GLU A 112 9.35 -1.03 -3.18
N VAL A 113 10.60 -0.62 -2.98
CA VAL A 113 11.72 -1.51 -2.63
C VAL A 113 11.97 -1.35 -1.14
N ILE A 114 11.85 -2.43 -0.39
CA ILE A 114 11.90 -2.39 1.08
C ILE A 114 13.13 -3.16 1.57
N ARG A 115 13.97 -2.48 2.32
CA ARG A 115 15.14 -3.06 2.95
C ARG A 115 14.76 -3.73 4.26
N GLY A 116 14.99 -5.03 4.38
CA GLY A 116 15.11 -5.69 5.68
C GLY A 116 16.44 -5.34 6.35
N ASP A 117 16.59 -5.64 7.63
CA ASP A 117 17.78 -5.28 8.41
C ASP A 117 19.08 -5.86 7.83
N ALA A 118 19.02 -7.02 7.18
CA ALA A 118 20.18 -7.66 6.55
C ALA A 118 20.36 -7.32 5.07
N THR A 119 19.39 -6.69 4.41
CA THR A 119 19.43 -6.41 2.96
C THR A 119 20.61 -5.53 2.60
N SER A 120 21.46 -6.00 1.66
CA SER A 120 22.63 -5.24 1.22
C SER A 120 22.27 -4.07 0.30
N ASP A 121 23.18 -3.07 0.20
CA ASP A 121 23.03 -1.97 -0.73
C ASP A 121 23.02 -2.45 -2.18
N GLU A 122 23.82 -3.47 -2.49
CA GLU A 122 23.89 -4.09 -3.83
C GLU A 122 22.53 -4.72 -4.20
N THR A 123 21.92 -5.47 -3.28
CA THR A 123 20.60 -6.09 -3.48
C THR A 123 19.52 -5.03 -3.68
N THR A 124 19.55 -3.96 -2.88
CA THR A 124 18.63 -2.82 -3.02
C THR A 124 18.77 -2.14 -4.38
N ALA A 125 20.01 -1.87 -4.80
CA ALA A 125 20.30 -1.25 -6.10
C ALA A 125 19.86 -2.14 -7.27
N PHE A 126 20.09 -3.46 -7.16
CA PHE A 126 19.65 -4.42 -8.17
C PHE A 126 18.13 -4.46 -8.31
N ALA A 127 17.40 -4.59 -7.20
CA ALA A 127 15.93 -4.63 -7.20
C ALA A 127 15.33 -3.34 -7.77
N LYS A 128 15.91 -2.18 -7.39
CA LYS A 128 15.52 -0.86 -7.94
C LYS A 128 15.72 -0.83 -9.45
N ALA A 129 16.92 -1.14 -9.94
CA ALA A 129 17.23 -1.12 -11.37
C ALA A 129 16.35 -2.09 -12.17
N TYR A 130 16.04 -3.26 -11.61
CA TYR A 130 15.13 -4.23 -12.22
C TYR A 130 13.72 -3.65 -12.39
N ALA A 131 13.15 -3.04 -11.33
CA ALA A 131 11.82 -2.44 -11.40
C ALA A 131 11.78 -1.23 -12.35
N GLU A 132 12.81 -0.37 -12.35
CA GLU A 132 12.96 0.76 -13.27
C GLU A 132 13.07 0.29 -14.73
N HIS A 133 13.81 -0.80 -15.00
CA HIS A 133 13.88 -1.41 -16.32
C HIS A 133 12.52 -1.92 -16.80
N ALA A 134 11.67 -2.39 -15.89
CA ALA A 134 10.28 -2.75 -16.19
C ALA A 134 9.33 -1.53 -16.34
N GLY A 135 9.86 -0.30 -16.39
CA GLY A 135 9.11 0.94 -16.58
C GLY A 135 8.36 1.42 -15.33
N LYS A 136 8.80 0.99 -14.15
CA LYS A 136 8.24 1.43 -12.87
C LYS A 136 8.98 2.65 -12.33
N THR A 137 8.27 3.42 -11.50
CA THR A 137 8.86 4.43 -10.63
C THR A 137 9.07 3.79 -9.26
N VAL A 138 10.29 3.88 -8.74
CA VAL A 138 10.67 3.20 -7.50
C VAL A 138 10.88 4.20 -6.38
N VAL A 139 10.29 3.92 -5.22
CA VAL A 139 10.63 4.53 -3.93
C VAL A 139 11.28 3.48 -3.04
N VAL A 140 12.19 3.90 -2.16
CA VAL A 140 12.96 2.96 -1.33
C VAL A 140 12.66 3.19 0.14
N ALA A 141 12.06 2.20 0.79
CA ALA A 141 11.98 2.17 2.24
C ALA A 141 13.33 1.69 2.81
N GLN A 142 14.09 2.61 3.41
CA GLN A 142 15.42 2.36 3.97
C GLN A 142 15.39 1.50 5.23
N LYS A 143 14.20 1.36 5.83
CA LYS A 143 13.95 0.53 7.00
C LYS A 143 12.64 -0.22 6.83
N ASP A 144 12.64 -1.46 7.26
CA ASP A 144 11.45 -2.29 7.34
C ASP A 144 10.54 -1.77 8.47
N ARG A 145 9.37 -1.27 8.09
CA ARG A 145 8.32 -0.81 9.01
C ARG A 145 6.97 -1.31 8.54
N PRO A 146 6.04 -1.65 9.44
CA PRO A 146 4.71 -2.09 9.08
C PRO A 146 4.03 -1.11 8.11
N GLY A 147 3.59 -1.63 6.95
CA GLY A 147 2.95 -0.83 5.89
C GLY A 147 3.91 -0.05 4.98
N PHE A 148 5.21 -0.17 5.18
CA PHE A 148 6.29 0.40 4.37
C PHE A 148 6.17 1.93 4.22
N ILE A 149 5.77 2.45 3.07
CA ILE A 149 5.58 3.89 2.83
C ILE A 149 4.09 4.21 2.60
N ALA A 150 3.53 3.79 1.47
CA ALA A 150 2.19 4.22 1.07
C ALA A 150 1.07 3.66 1.96
N ASN A 151 1.11 2.37 2.28
CA ASN A 151 0.12 1.76 3.16
C ASN A 151 0.23 2.30 4.59
N ARG A 152 1.45 2.61 5.07
CA ARG A 152 1.68 3.24 6.36
C ARG A 152 1.07 4.64 6.44
N ILE A 153 1.18 5.45 5.37
CA ILE A 153 0.60 6.80 5.31
C ILE A 153 -0.93 6.74 5.40
N VAL A 154 -1.56 5.73 4.80
CA VAL A 154 -3.02 5.57 4.81
C VAL A 154 -3.55 4.97 6.13
N ALA A 155 -2.75 4.17 6.82
CA ALA A 155 -3.18 3.41 8.00
C ALA A 155 -3.90 4.26 9.09
N PRO A 156 -3.37 5.41 9.54
CA PRO A 156 -4.06 6.22 10.56
C PRO A 156 -5.35 6.88 10.04
N VAL A 157 -5.47 7.11 8.72
CA VAL A 157 -6.72 7.63 8.12
C VAL A 157 -7.83 6.57 8.19
N VAL A 158 -7.50 5.30 8.02
CA VAL A 158 -8.47 4.20 8.20
C VAL A 158 -8.98 4.18 9.64
N VAL A 159 -8.09 4.37 10.63
CA VAL A 159 -8.49 4.50 12.04
C VAL A 159 -9.40 5.72 12.24
N TYR A 160 -9.00 6.89 11.73
CA TYR A 160 -9.77 8.13 11.84
C TYR A 160 -11.19 7.96 11.27
N ASN A 161 -11.32 7.49 10.03
CA ASN A 161 -12.61 7.29 9.38
C ASN A 161 -13.48 6.26 10.12
N GLY A 162 -12.87 5.19 10.63
CA GLY A 162 -13.57 4.22 11.47
C GLY A 162 -14.14 4.85 12.75
N ARG A 163 -13.39 5.74 13.41
CA ARG A 163 -13.87 6.48 14.59
C ARG A 163 -14.96 7.49 14.26
N MET A 164 -14.88 8.17 13.11
CA MET A 164 -15.94 9.07 12.63
C MET A 164 -17.26 8.31 12.46
N VAL A 165 -17.21 7.06 11.95
CA VAL A 165 -18.41 6.21 11.84
C VAL A 165 -18.88 5.71 13.21
N ASP A 166 -17.96 5.11 13.99
CA ASP A 166 -18.32 4.41 15.23
C ASP A 166 -18.80 5.34 16.35
N ARG A 167 -18.26 6.56 16.44
CA ARG A 167 -18.44 7.48 17.55
C ARG A 167 -19.23 8.74 17.17
N ASP A 168 -18.91 9.33 16.03
CA ASP A 168 -19.47 10.63 15.64
C ASP A 168 -20.67 10.48 14.69
N GLY A 169 -21.00 9.24 14.29
CA GLY A 169 -22.23 8.91 13.55
C GLY A 169 -22.21 9.30 12.08
N PHE A 170 -21.02 9.57 11.50
CA PHE A 170 -20.91 9.78 10.06
C PHE A 170 -21.23 8.49 9.30
N THR A 171 -21.90 8.62 8.17
CA THR A 171 -22.12 7.48 7.29
C THR A 171 -20.91 7.29 6.37
N PRO A 172 -20.63 6.04 5.92
CA PRO A 172 -19.63 5.79 4.87
C PRO A 172 -19.82 6.68 3.64
N ALA A 173 -21.06 6.89 3.23
CA ALA A 173 -21.42 7.72 2.08
C ALA A 173 -21.07 9.21 2.29
N ASP A 174 -21.32 9.78 3.47
CA ASP A 174 -20.99 11.18 3.76
C ASP A 174 -19.46 11.42 3.73
N ILE A 175 -18.70 10.49 4.30
CA ILE A 175 -17.22 10.53 4.26
C ILE A 175 -16.73 10.47 2.81
N ASP A 176 -17.18 9.48 2.02
CA ASP A 176 -16.76 9.30 0.64
C ASP A 176 -17.15 10.49 -0.24
N LEU A 177 -18.39 10.97 -0.16
CA LEU A 177 -18.86 12.13 -0.90
C LEU A 177 -18.07 13.40 -0.55
N SER A 178 -17.73 13.58 0.73
CA SER A 178 -16.93 14.73 1.18
C SER A 178 -15.51 14.69 0.59
N MET A 179 -14.86 13.53 0.63
CA MET A 179 -13.53 13.35 0.04
C MET A 179 -13.54 13.50 -1.48
N MET A 180 -14.55 12.94 -2.16
CA MET A 180 -14.69 13.05 -3.62
C MET A 180 -14.98 14.49 -4.07
N LYS A 181 -15.80 15.24 -3.33
CA LYS A 181 -16.04 16.67 -3.59
C LYS A 181 -14.79 17.53 -3.34
N ASN A 182 -13.87 17.06 -2.51
CA ASN A 182 -12.54 17.66 -2.30
C ASN A 182 -11.47 17.19 -3.32
N GLY A 183 -11.88 16.52 -4.40
CA GLY A 183 -11.01 16.17 -5.53
C GLY A 183 -10.47 14.74 -5.55
N GLN A 184 -10.75 13.92 -4.55
CA GLN A 184 -10.38 12.50 -4.60
C GLN A 184 -11.23 11.77 -5.65
N LYS A 185 -10.60 10.84 -6.39
CA LYS A 185 -11.29 10.07 -7.45
C LYS A 185 -12.15 8.94 -6.87
N MET A 186 -11.83 8.48 -5.69
CA MET A 186 -12.48 7.39 -4.96
C MET A 186 -12.49 7.74 -3.47
N GLY A 187 -13.61 7.54 -2.81
CA GLY A 187 -13.68 7.72 -1.37
C GLY A 187 -13.01 6.57 -0.59
N PRO A 188 -12.66 6.78 0.68
CA PRO A 188 -11.94 5.77 1.46
C PRO A 188 -12.74 4.48 1.72
N MET A 189 -14.07 4.56 1.87
CA MET A 189 -14.92 3.38 2.04
C MET A 189 -15.17 2.67 0.71
N GLU A 190 -15.28 3.41 -0.40
CA GLU A 190 -15.29 2.85 -1.75
C GLU A 190 -13.98 2.09 -2.04
N LEU A 191 -12.85 2.64 -1.61
CA LEU A 191 -11.55 1.98 -1.75
C LEU A 191 -11.47 0.69 -0.92
N ALA A 192 -11.96 0.71 0.31
CA ALA A 192 -12.05 -0.48 1.16
C ALA A 192 -12.94 -1.56 0.54
N ASP A 193 -14.06 -1.18 -0.05
CA ASP A 193 -14.91 -2.10 -0.83
C ASP A 193 -14.20 -2.66 -2.07
N PHE A 194 -13.40 -1.84 -2.74
CA PHE A 194 -12.68 -2.26 -3.94
C PHE A 194 -11.55 -3.25 -3.64
N THR A 195 -10.81 -3.01 -2.56
CA THR A 195 -9.67 -3.85 -2.14
C THR A 195 -10.08 -5.05 -1.29
N GLY A 196 -11.18 -4.96 -0.60
CA GLY A 196 -11.71 -5.92 0.37
C GLY A 196 -11.61 -5.40 1.81
N VAL A 197 -12.73 -5.40 2.52
CA VAL A 197 -12.77 -5.00 3.94
C VAL A 197 -11.97 -5.97 4.81
N ASP A 198 -11.93 -7.24 4.44
CA ASP A 198 -11.11 -8.28 5.07
C ASP A 198 -9.61 -7.97 4.94
N VAL A 199 -9.14 -7.53 3.76
CA VAL A 199 -7.75 -7.12 3.55
C VAL A 199 -7.42 -5.91 4.40
N THR A 200 -8.29 -4.89 4.40
CA THR A 200 -8.09 -3.67 5.21
C THR A 200 -8.04 -3.99 6.70
N SER A 201 -8.93 -4.86 7.18
CA SER A 201 -8.95 -5.27 8.59
C SER A 201 -7.72 -6.11 8.97
N PHE A 202 -7.28 -7.02 8.11
CA PHE A 202 -6.04 -7.76 8.32
C PHE A 202 -4.83 -6.83 8.47
N CYS A 203 -4.74 -5.80 7.63
CA CYS A 203 -3.67 -4.80 7.75
C CYS A 203 -3.76 -4.03 9.09
N GLN A 204 -4.98 -3.64 9.51
CA GLN A 204 -5.17 -2.96 10.79
C GLN A 204 -4.82 -3.85 11.99
N ASP A 205 -5.20 -5.14 11.97
CA ASP A 205 -4.81 -6.09 13.01
C ASP A 205 -3.29 -6.24 13.07
N TYR A 206 -2.61 -6.30 11.93
CA TYR A 206 -1.15 -6.33 11.86
C TYR A 206 -0.52 -5.05 12.42
N TYR A 207 -1.06 -3.87 12.10
CA TYR A 207 -0.57 -2.59 12.66
C TYR A 207 -0.86 -2.47 14.15
N HIS A 208 -2.00 -2.99 14.61
CA HIS A 208 -2.34 -3.04 16.04
C HIS A 208 -1.33 -3.87 16.83
N GLU A 209 -0.88 -4.99 16.28
CA GLU A 209 0.08 -5.89 16.93
C GLU A 209 1.52 -5.37 16.84
N HIS A 210 1.93 -4.84 15.69
CA HIS A 210 3.35 -4.57 15.40
C HIS A 210 3.73 -3.09 15.36
N LEU A 211 2.77 -2.16 15.40
CA LEU A 211 3.03 -0.73 15.34
C LEU A 211 2.51 0.01 16.59
N SER A 212 1.22 -0.04 16.84
CA SER A 212 0.61 0.51 18.06
C SER A 212 -0.79 -0.07 18.28
N PRO A 213 -1.18 -0.36 19.54
CA PRO A 213 -2.54 -0.77 19.88
C PRO A 213 -3.63 0.20 19.42
N GLU A 214 -3.29 1.43 19.08
CA GLU A 214 -4.24 2.45 18.61
C GLU A 214 -4.74 2.23 17.18
N TYR A 215 -4.11 1.32 16.41
CA TYR A 215 -4.52 0.94 15.05
C TYR A 215 -5.62 -0.13 15.00
N GLU A 216 -6.32 -0.38 16.08
CA GLU A 216 -7.41 -1.36 16.13
C GLU A 216 -8.50 -1.12 15.07
N PRO A 217 -9.03 -2.18 14.42
CA PRO A 217 -10.14 -2.07 13.48
C PRO A 217 -11.40 -1.46 14.10
N SER A 218 -12.16 -0.69 13.33
CA SER A 218 -13.43 -0.11 13.74
C SER A 218 -14.50 -1.15 14.02
N ASN A 219 -15.49 -0.82 14.86
CA ASN A 219 -16.63 -1.69 15.11
C ASN A 219 -17.47 -1.91 13.84
N ALA A 220 -17.58 -0.88 13.00
CA ALA A 220 -18.24 -0.99 11.70
C ALA A 220 -17.58 -2.04 10.81
N ALA A 221 -16.24 -2.05 10.69
CA ALA A 221 -15.51 -3.06 9.93
C ALA A 221 -15.67 -4.46 10.55
N LYS A 222 -15.53 -4.60 11.87
CA LYS A 222 -15.74 -5.87 12.59
C LYS A 222 -17.14 -6.44 12.35
N LYS A 223 -18.17 -5.60 12.33
CA LYS A 223 -19.54 -6.01 12.03
C LYS A 223 -19.69 -6.54 10.59
N LEU A 224 -19.12 -5.84 9.60
CA LEU A 224 -19.14 -6.30 8.22
C LEU A 224 -18.47 -7.67 8.06
N LEU A 225 -17.33 -7.88 8.72
CA LEU A 225 -16.65 -9.18 8.71
C LEU A 225 -17.50 -10.28 9.35
N ALA A 226 -18.15 -10.01 10.48
CA ALA A 226 -19.04 -10.95 11.17
C ALA A 226 -20.27 -11.31 10.32
N GLU A 227 -20.73 -10.39 9.47
CA GLU A 227 -21.82 -10.63 8.50
C GLU A 227 -21.31 -11.25 7.18
N HIS A 228 -20.05 -11.68 7.10
CA HIS A 228 -19.39 -12.19 5.89
C HIS A 228 -19.49 -11.27 4.67
N LYS A 229 -19.58 -9.96 4.89
CA LYS A 229 -19.54 -8.94 3.84
C LYS A 229 -18.07 -8.63 3.53
N LEU A 230 -17.52 -9.36 2.58
CA LEU A 230 -16.12 -9.26 2.16
C LEU A 230 -16.03 -8.72 0.73
N GLY A 231 -14.94 -8.00 0.45
CA GLY A 231 -14.70 -7.46 -0.88
C GLY A 231 -15.76 -6.44 -1.31
N LYS A 232 -16.04 -6.39 -2.60
CA LYS A 232 -17.10 -5.53 -3.16
C LYS A 232 -18.45 -5.87 -2.56
N ASN A 233 -19.27 -4.85 -2.29
CA ASN A 233 -20.57 -4.91 -1.62
C ASN A 233 -20.52 -5.06 -0.08
N ALA A 234 -19.42 -4.71 0.56
CA ALA A 234 -19.37 -4.60 2.02
C ALA A 234 -20.09 -3.32 2.50
N TYR A 235 -19.66 -2.15 2.00
CA TYR A 235 -20.29 -0.86 2.30
C TYR A 235 -21.36 -0.48 1.29
N TYR A 236 -21.17 -0.77 -0.02
CA TYR A 236 -22.01 -0.31 -1.11
C TYR A 236 -22.44 -1.43 -2.04
N THR A 237 -23.59 -1.24 -2.71
CA THR A 237 -23.94 -2.03 -3.88
C THR A 237 -23.19 -1.51 -5.11
N TRP A 238 -22.48 -2.39 -5.79
CA TRP A 238 -21.72 -2.05 -6.98
C TRP A 238 -22.52 -2.27 -8.25
N SER A 239 -22.49 -1.29 -9.14
CA SER A 239 -23.10 -1.38 -10.46
C SER A 239 -22.30 -2.28 -11.41
N GLU A 240 -22.94 -2.75 -12.49
CA GLU A 240 -22.27 -3.48 -13.57
C GLU A 240 -21.13 -2.68 -14.23
N LYS A 241 -21.18 -1.36 -14.15
CA LYS A 241 -20.13 -0.45 -14.63
C LYS A 241 -18.88 -0.42 -13.75
N GLY A 242 -18.85 -1.18 -12.66
CA GLY A 242 -17.69 -1.29 -11.77
C GLY A 242 -17.47 -0.08 -10.86
N ARG A 243 -18.53 0.68 -10.55
CA ARG A 243 -18.56 1.75 -9.55
C ARG A 243 -19.70 1.50 -8.57
N PRO A 244 -19.55 1.87 -7.27
CA PRO A 244 -20.62 1.76 -6.31
C PRO A 244 -21.73 2.79 -6.60
N VAL A 245 -22.93 2.48 -6.11
CA VAL A 245 -24.04 3.44 -6.07
C VAL A 245 -24.03 4.10 -4.70
N ILE A 246 -23.63 5.36 -4.66
CA ILE A 246 -23.58 6.15 -3.42
C ILE A 246 -24.75 7.14 -3.45
N ASP A 247 -25.56 7.13 -2.39
CA ASP A 247 -26.70 8.04 -2.25
C ASP A 247 -26.21 9.45 -1.89
N GLU A 248 -26.27 10.36 -2.83
CA GLU A 248 -25.83 11.76 -2.66
C GLU A 248 -26.65 12.53 -1.61
N SER A 249 -27.87 12.08 -1.28
CA SER A 249 -28.69 12.70 -0.24
C SER A 249 -28.08 12.56 1.18
N LEU A 250 -27.16 11.62 1.35
CA LEU A 250 -26.44 11.39 2.62
C LEU A 250 -25.27 12.37 2.84
N TYR A 251 -24.96 13.21 1.86
CA TYR A 251 -23.93 14.24 2.02
C TYR A 251 -24.41 15.35 2.97
N THR A 252 -23.71 15.52 4.09
CA THR A 252 -24.06 16.52 5.10
C THR A 252 -23.23 17.81 5.01
N GLY A 253 -22.06 17.74 4.37
CA GLY A 253 -21.07 18.83 4.34
C GLY A 253 -20.40 19.11 5.69
N LYS A 254 -20.56 18.23 6.67
CA LYS A 254 -19.97 18.37 8.02
C LYS A 254 -18.59 17.69 8.16
N TYR A 255 -18.33 16.67 7.34
CA TYR A 255 -17.04 16.01 7.35
C TYR A 255 -15.98 16.94 6.75
N ASN A 256 -14.91 17.21 7.52
CA ASN A 256 -13.81 18.05 7.05
C ASN A 256 -12.77 17.21 6.29
N PRO A 257 -12.66 17.37 4.94
CA PRO A 257 -11.74 16.58 4.13
C PRO A 257 -10.25 16.97 4.32
N ASP A 258 -9.95 18.09 4.98
CA ASP A 258 -8.55 18.48 5.26
C ASP A 258 -7.93 17.58 6.33
N ILE A 259 -8.72 17.11 7.29
CA ILE A 259 -8.23 16.30 8.42
C ILE A 259 -7.55 15.01 7.97
N PRO A 260 -8.14 14.15 7.12
CA PRO A 260 -7.45 12.98 6.60
C PRO A 260 -6.13 13.31 5.89
N ASN A 261 -6.10 14.42 5.14
CA ASN A 261 -4.87 14.85 4.45
C ASN A 261 -3.80 15.33 5.45
N PHE A 262 -4.18 16.01 6.54
CA PHE A 262 -3.25 16.37 7.61
C PHE A 262 -2.71 15.13 8.34
N ILE A 263 -3.55 14.14 8.58
CA ILE A 263 -3.15 12.86 9.18
C ILE A 263 -2.15 12.14 8.28
N GLN A 264 -2.39 12.08 6.96
CA GLN A 264 -1.44 11.50 5.99
C GLN A 264 -0.11 12.23 5.98
N ALA A 265 -0.14 13.56 5.98
CA ALA A 265 1.08 14.37 6.01
C ALA A 265 1.87 14.19 7.32
N ASN A 266 1.18 14.07 8.45
CA ASN A 266 1.80 13.79 9.73
C ASN A 266 2.50 12.42 9.73
N GLU A 267 1.85 11.40 9.16
CA GLU A 267 2.43 10.06 9.05
C GLU A 267 3.63 10.04 8.08
N ALA A 268 3.57 10.77 6.96
CA ALA A 268 4.72 10.97 6.07
C ALA A 268 5.90 11.63 6.79
N CYS A 269 5.63 12.64 7.64
CA CYS A 269 6.65 13.26 8.48
C CYS A 269 7.23 12.29 9.51
N LYS A 270 6.43 11.38 10.08
CA LYS A 270 6.95 10.30 10.96
C LYS A 270 7.91 9.39 10.22
N LEU A 271 7.56 8.98 8.98
CA LEU A 271 8.45 8.16 8.17
C LEU A 271 9.78 8.83 7.89
N LEU A 272 9.79 10.15 7.66
CA LEU A 272 11.04 10.93 7.55
C LEU A 272 11.81 10.90 8.87
N GLU A 273 11.17 11.20 10.00
CA GLU A 273 11.81 11.24 11.33
C GLU A 273 12.34 9.86 11.76
N GLU A 274 11.67 8.78 11.36
CA GLU A 274 12.11 7.40 11.52
C GLU A 274 13.27 7.03 10.58
N GLY A 275 13.54 7.84 9.54
CA GLY A 275 14.57 7.57 8.53
C GLY A 275 14.18 6.44 7.57
N VAL A 276 12.88 6.30 7.28
CA VAL A 276 12.36 5.31 6.34
C VAL A 276 12.49 5.80 4.90
N CYS A 277 12.07 7.03 4.63
CA CYS A 277 12.11 7.63 3.29
C CYS A 277 12.09 9.16 3.38
N SER A 278 12.32 9.82 2.25
CA SER A 278 12.16 11.28 2.11
C SER A 278 10.68 11.68 1.97
N LEU A 279 10.38 12.96 2.21
CA LEU A 279 9.04 13.52 1.99
C LEU A 279 8.63 13.48 0.51
N GLU A 280 9.59 13.60 -0.41
CA GLU A 280 9.34 13.50 -1.84
C GLU A 280 8.96 12.07 -2.26
N GLU A 281 9.60 11.07 -1.66
CA GLU A 281 9.21 9.66 -1.86
C GLU A 281 7.82 9.37 -1.29
N CYS A 282 7.43 10.00 -0.17
CA CYS A 282 6.07 9.91 0.36
C CYS A 282 5.03 10.48 -0.63
N ASP A 283 5.27 11.67 -1.19
CA ASP A 283 4.40 12.25 -2.21
C ASP A 283 4.30 11.33 -3.43
N THR A 284 5.45 10.88 -3.95
CA THR A 284 5.51 9.95 -5.10
C THR A 284 4.74 8.65 -4.83
N ALA A 285 4.88 8.10 -3.63
CA ALA A 285 4.19 6.87 -3.23
C ALA A 285 2.67 7.05 -3.22
N MET A 286 2.17 8.17 -2.73
CA MET A 286 0.73 8.44 -2.69
C MET A 286 0.17 8.79 -4.08
N GLU A 287 0.89 9.56 -4.88
CA GLU A 287 0.47 9.94 -6.23
C GLU A 287 0.39 8.73 -7.16
N LEU A 288 1.38 7.86 -7.13
CA LEU A 288 1.48 6.71 -8.04
C LEU A 288 0.87 5.42 -7.50
N GLY A 289 0.79 5.24 -6.18
CA GLY A 289 0.23 4.06 -5.54
C GLY A 289 -1.26 4.17 -5.26
N TYR A 290 -1.71 5.35 -4.82
CA TYR A 290 -3.12 5.59 -4.45
C TYR A 290 -3.84 6.56 -5.40
N ASN A 291 -3.13 7.18 -6.36
CA ASN A 291 -3.68 8.16 -7.28
C ASN A 291 -4.34 9.35 -6.54
N MET A 292 -3.75 9.74 -5.45
CA MET A 292 -4.10 10.87 -4.59
C MET A 292 -3.07 11.98 -4.73
N GLU A 293 -3.40 13.20 -4.33
CA GLU A 293 -2.40 14.27 -4.19
C GLU A 293 -1.38 13.88 -3.12
N GLY A 294 -0.10 14.19 -3.34
CA GLY A 294 0.97 13.94 -2.37
C GLY A 294 0.68 14.66 -1.04
N PRO A 295 0.81 13.99 0.11
CA PRO A 295 0.43 14.56 1.41
C PRO A 295 1.22 15.82 1.77
N ILE A 296 2.49 15.89 1.39
CA ILE A 296 3.33 17.06 1.65
C ILE A 296 3.01 18.18 0.65
N HIS A 297 2.70 17.85 -0.61
CA HIS A 297 2.17 18.82 -1.57
C HIS A 297 0.87 19.45 -1.05
N TYR A 298 -0.04 18.62 -0.52
CA TYR A 298 -1.32 19.09 0.01
C TYR A 298 -1.13 20.14 1.10
N ILE A 299 -0.27 19.88 2.08
CA ILE A 299 -0.13 20.75 3.26
C ILE A 299 0.70 22.01 3.02
N GLN A 300 1.34 22.20 1.85
CA GLN A 300 2.07 23.44 1.53
C GLN A 300 1.19 24.70 1.62
N ARG A 301 -0.12 24.55 1.40
CA ARG A 301 -1.13 25.63 1.40
C ARG A 301 -1.61 26.05 2.78
N PHE A 302 -1.17 25.37 3.84
CA PHE A 302 -1.61 25.62 5.22
C PHE A 302 -0.42 26.05 6.11
N GLU A 303 -0.72 26.84 7.15
CA GLU A 303 0.30 27.18 8.13
C GLU A 303 0.57 26.00 9.09
N PRO A 304 1.83 25.80 9.54
CA PRO A 304 2.18 24.70 10.44
C PRO A 304 1.32 24.65 11.70
N GLN A 305 1.04 25.80 12.30
CA GLN A 305 0.19 25.88 13.50
C GLN A 305 -1.23 25.41 13.26
N GLN A 306 -1.82 25.74 12.10
CA GLN A 306 -3.17 25.32 11.73
C GLN A 306 -3.26 23.78 11.64
N ILE A 307 -2.27 23.14 11.03
CA ILE A 307 -2.21 21.69 10.93
C ILE A 307 -2.01 21.07 12.31
N ALA A 308 -1.08 21.61 13.10
CA ALA A 308 -0.81 21.11 14.44
C ALA A 308 -2.03 21.21 15.37
N ASP A 309 -2.76 22.33 15.33
CA ASP A 309 -3.97 22.52 16.13
C ASP A 309 -5.06 21.52 15.74
N ALA A 310 -5.26 21.31 14.42
CA ALA A 310 -6.24 20.36 13.93
C ALA A 310 -5.91 18.92 14.35
N LEU A 311 -4.65 18.52 14.22
CA LEU A 311 -4.19 17.17 14.63
C LEU A 311 -4.30 16.98 16.16
N ASN A 312 -3.95 17.98 16.96
CA ASN A 312 -4.13 17.95 18.40
C ASN A 312 -5.62 17.79 18.78
N ALA A 313 -6.50 18.55 18.13
CA ALA A 313 -7.95 18.42 18.35
C ALA A 313 -8.46 17.01 18.04
N VAL A 314 -7.99 16.37 16.98
CA VAL A 314 -8.33 14.98 16.62
C VAL A 314 -7.79 14.01 17.66
N ALA A 315 -6.53 14.18 18.08
CA ALA A 315 -5.90 13.33 19.09
C ALA A 315 -6.65 13.40 20.43
N ASP A 316 -7.00 14.60 20.89
CA ASP A 316 -7.77 14.83 22.11
C ASP A 316 -9.19 14.27 22.01
N HIS A 317 -9.86 14.49 20.87
CA HIS A 317 -11.23 14.01 20.64
C HIS A 317 -11.34 12.50 20.73
N PHE A 318 -10.41 11.76 20.10
CA PHE A 318 -10.43 10.30 20.09
C PHE A 318 -9.59 9.64 21.19
N GLY A 319 -8.77 10.41 21.91
CA GLY A 319 -7.82 9.89 22.90
C GLY A 319 -6.76 8.99 22.25
N LYS A 320 -6.22 9.41 21.09
CA LYS A 320 -5.26 8.63 20.30
C LYS A 320 -4.01 9.43 19.95
N GLU A 321 -2.88 9.01 20.49
CA GLU A 321 -1.58 9.66 20.27
C GLU A 321 -1.04 9.49 18.84
N ILE A 322 -1.53 8.51 18.08
CA ILE A 322 -1.15 8.34 16.67
C ILE A 322 -1.46 9.57 15.81
N PHE A 323 -2.40 10.43 16.24
CA PHE A 323 -2.76 11.66 15.53
C PHE A 323 -1.94 12.88 15.98
N ARG A 324 -1.17 12.82 17.07
CA ARG A 324 -0.37 13.95 17.54
C ARG A 324 0.61 14.41 16.46
N PRO A 325 0.70 15.75 16.26
CA PRO A 325 1.65 16.30 15.29
C PRO A 325 3.10 16.05 15.73
N VAL A 326 3.92 15.61 14.78
CA VAL A 326 5.37 15.41 14.99
C VAL A 326 6.16 16.70 14.83
N ALA A 327 7.45 16.67 15.18
CA ALA A 327 8.32 17.86 15.16
C ALA A 327 8.39 18.51 13.76
N THR A 328 8.47 17.71 12.70
CA THR A 328 8.48 18.19 11.31
C THR A 328 7.24 19.02 10.97
N ILE A 329 6.05 18.65 11.48
CA ILE A 329 4.83 19.44 11.31
C ILE A 329 4.87 20.72 12.14
N THR A 330 5.14 20.60 13.46
CA THR A 330 5.05 21.75 14.39
C THR A 330 6.08 22.84 14.12
N THR A 331 7.25 22.47 13.61
CA THR A 331 8.32 23.42 13.24
C THR A 331 8.16 23.99 11.83
N GLY A 332 7.32 23.40 11.00
CA GLY A 332 7.20 23.75 9.59
C GLY A 332 8.36 23.25 8.72
N ALA A 333 9.18 22.30 9.20
CA ALA A 333 10.33 21.77 8.47
C ALA A 333 9.95 21.04 7.16
N TYR A 334 8.67 20.73 6.96
CA TYR A 334 8.15 20.20 5.71
C TYR A 334 7.97 21.26 4.60
N LYS A 335 7.96 22.55 4.93
CA LYS A 335 7.80 23.64 3.95
C LYS A 335 8.95 23.63 2.95
N ARG A 336 8.58 23.64 1.67
CA ARG A 336 9.54 23.84 0.58
C ARG A 336 9.78 25.35 0.44
N GLY A 337 11.03 25.78 0.50
CA GLY A 337 11.43 27.17 0.35
C GLY A 337 11.14 27.75 -1.04
#